data_ef01fdf4a5c57956dc60296c4f558a0e
#
_entry.id   ef01fdf4a5c57956dc60296c4f558a0e
#
_cell.length_a   1.000
_cell.length_b   1.000
_cell.length_c   1.000
_cell.angle_alpha   90.00
_cell.angle_beta   90.00
_cell.angle_gamma   90.00
#
_symmetry.space_group_name_H-M   'P 1'
#
loop_
_entity.id
_entity.type
_entity.pdbx_description
1 polymer ?
#
loop_
_entity_poly.entity_id
_entity_poly.type
_entity_poly.pdbx_seq_one_letter_code
_entity_poly.pdbx_strand_id
1 'polypeptide(L)'
;MEGKTEQAWIRKAVTMLCVLSCLTLNAQETEYRMEIGGGVGTDFYLGDANGTPFAHLGGMGSVLLRRIFNPRMCIKANIAMGHISGTSEGVFIPTDPNSATPEGGTPTMVSFSRNLLDVGAQFEMNFWGYGSGEGYKGNRRITPYALAGAGLTVGMGGGASSCAALCLPIGIGVKYKVRKRLNLGLEWTMRFTTSDELDATAEGTQLSAPYGIESSGLKNKDCYSFLMLSLTYDISPKLRRCNN
;
A
#
# COMPACT_ATOMS: atom_id res chain seq x y z
N MET A 1 40.70 -24.56 25.15
CA MET A 1 39.33 -24.77 24.61
C MET A 1 38.86 -23.71 23.61
N GLU A 2 39.47 -22.54 23.57
CA GLU A 2 39.09 -21.40 22.72
C GLU A 2 39.32 -21.62 21.20
N GLY A 3 40.35 -22.35 20.79
CA GLY A 3 40.63 -22.50 19.34
C GLY A 3 39.62 -23.34 18.53
N LYS A 4 38.76 -24.15 19.18
CA LYS A 4 37.72 -24.94 18.48
C LYS A 4 36.47 -24.13 18.16
N THR A 5 36.18 -23.12 18.95
CA THR A 5 35.03 -22.23 18.75
C THR A 5 35.29 -21.21 17.64
N GLU A 6 36.51 -20.67 17.55
CA GLU A 6 36.89 -19.77 16.44
C GLU A 6 36.87 -20.48 15.08
N GLN A 7 37.43 -21.70 15.02
CA GLN A 7 37.37 -22.46 13.76
C GLN A 7 35.96 -22.84 13.33
N ALA A 8 35.06 -23.08 14.28
CA ALA A 8 33.65 -23.34 13.95
C ALA A 8 32.93 -22.11 13.42
N TRP A 9 33.27 -20.92 13.91
CA TRP A 9 32.68 -19.64 13.44
C TRP A 9 33.17 -19.27 12.05
N ILE A 10 34.48 -19.44 11.80
CA ILE A 10 35.09 -19.20 10.46
C ILE A 10 34.49 -20.17 9.44
N ARG A 11 34.30 -21.43 9.78
CA ARG A 11 33.63 -22.40 8.89
C ARG A 11 32.21 -22.01 8.54
N LYS A 12 31.41 -21.55 9.50
CA LYS A 12 30.06 -21.06 9.27
C LYS A 12 30.03 -19.82 8.40
N ALA A 13 30.93 -18.88 8.64
CA ALA A 13 31.08 -17.66 7.84
C ALA A 13 31.50 -17.96 6.39
N VAL A 14 32.44 -18.86 6.18
CA VAL A 14 32.89 -19.32 4.87
C VAL A 14 31.79 -20.08 4.13
N THR A 15 31.04 -20.94 4.82
CA THR A 15 29.92 -21.67 4.22
C THR A 15 28.81 -20.70 3.82
N MET A 16 28.52 -19.70 4.64
CA MET A 16 27.53 -18.66 4.33
C MET A 16 27.97 -17.79 3.17
N LEU A 17 29.27 -17.47 3.06
CA LEU A 17 29.85 -16.72 1.95
C LEU A 17 29.84 -17.54 0.65
N CYS A 18 30.11 -18.85 0.70
CA CYS A 18 30.02 -19.75 -0.45
C CYS A 18 28.55 -19.93 -0.93
N VAL A 19 27.60 -20.02 -0.02
CA VAL A 19 26.17 -20.08 -0.39
C VAL A 19 25.72 -18.75 -1.02
N LEU A 20 26.20 -17.61 -0.52
CA LEU A 20 25.93 -16.30 -1.17
C LEU A 20 26.58 -16.19 -2.56
N SER A 21 27.77 -16.75 -2.76
CA SER A 21 28.46 -16.69 -4.06
C SER A 21 27.88 -17.62 -5.12
N CYS A 22 27.29 -18.77 -4.72
CA CYS A 22 26.57 -19.67 -5.62
C CYS A 22 25.29 -19.09 -6.21
N LEU A 23 24.74 -18.00 -5.62
CA LEU A 23 23.56 -17.30 -6.14
C LEU A 23 23.88 -16.35 -7.32
N THR A 24 25.13 -16.20 -7.71
CA THR A 24 25.55 -15.20 -8.72
C THR A 24 25.81 -15.77 -10.13
N LEU A 25 25.64 -17.07 -10.35
CA LEU A 25 25.93 -17.71 -11.64
C LEU A 25 24.67 -17.90 -12.47
N ASN A 26 24.18 -16.84 -13.14
CA ASN A 26 23.29 -16.97 -14.28
C ASN A 26 23.56 -15.87 -15.28
N ALA A 27 24.32 -16.23 -16.34
CA ALA A 27 24.78 -15.32 -17.38
C ALA A 27 23.76 -15.06 -18.51
N GLN A 28 22.51 -15.51 -18.40
CA GLN A 28 21.43 -15.18 -19.35
C GLN A 28 20.37 -14.36 -18.67
N GLU A 29 20.06 -13.18 -19.25
CA GLU A 29 18.93 -12.35 -18.81
C GLU A 29 17.61 -13.09 -19.00
N THR A 30 17.14 -13.67 -17.90
CA THR A 30 15.84 -14.32 -17.86
C THR A 30 14.78 -13.26 -17.60
N GLU A 31 13.86 -13.07 -18.54
CA GLU A 31 12.66 -12.26 -18.32
C GLU A 31 11.74 -13.03 -17.36
N TYR A 32 11.27 -12.35 -16.31
CA TYR A 32 10.31 -12.89 -15.35
C TYR A 32 8.92 -12.37 -15.65
N ARG A 33 7.89 -13.19 -15.36
CA ARG A 33 6.49 -12.85 -15.61
C ARG A 33 5.74 -12.47 -14.34
N MET A 34 6.26 -12.84 -13.18
CA MET A 34 5.59 -12.60 -11.90
C MET A 34 6.59 -12.13 -10.86
N GLU A 35 6.11 -11.31 -9.95
CA GLU A 35 6.81 -10.87 -8.74
C GLU A 35 5.92 -11.16 -7.54
N ILE A 36 6.51 -11.63 -6.46
CA ILE A 36 5.86 -11.80 -5.15
C ILE A 36 6.67 -11.06 -4.09
N GLY A 37 6.00 -10.49 -3.13
CA GLY A 37 6.68 -9.80 -2.04
C GLY A 37 5.74 -9.22 -1.02
N GLY A 38 6.31 -8.39 -0.17
CA GLY A 38 5.58 -7.68 0.86
C GLY A 38 6.06 -6.25 1.00
N GLY A 39 5.29 -5.48 1.74
CA GLY A 39 5.61 -4.10 2.04
C GLY A 39 5.18 -3.74 3.44
N VAL A 40 5.85 -2.74 3.98
CA VAL A 40 5.51 -2.10 5.24
C VAL A 40 5.50 -0.60 5.03
N GLY A 41 4.74 0.10 5.85
CA GLY A 41 4.63 1.54 5.67
C GLY A 41 3.74 2.19 6.69
N THR A 42 3.24 3.34 6.32
CA THR A 42 2.33 4.13 7.13
C THR A 42 1.04 4.39 6.36
N ASP A 43 -0.03 4.53 7.12
CA ASP A 43 -1.32 4.96 6.62
C ASP A 43 -1.79 6.21 7.36
N PHE A 44 -2.71 6.94 6.77
CA PHE A 44 -3.41 8.04 7.39
C PHE A 44 -4.78 8.21 6.76
N TYR A 45 -5.71 8.65 7.55
CA TYR A 45 -7.09 8.93 7.15
C TYR A 45 -7.23 10.39 6.70
N LEU A 46 -8.05 10.63 5.70
CA LEU A 46 -8.51 11.94 5.26
C LEU A 46 -10.01 11.89 5.04
N GLY A 47 -10.74 12.68 5.78
CA GLY A 47 -12.20 12.74 5.72
C GLY A 47 -12.72 13.69 6.78
N ASP A 48 -13.93 13.47 7.24
CA ASP A 48 -14.63 14.39 8.16
C ASP A 48 -13.93 14.54 9.53
N ALA A 49 -13.24 13.48 9.99
CA ALA A 49 -12.49 13.48 11.25
C ALA A 49 -11.02 13.93 11.14
N ASN A 50 -10.49 14.14 9.97
CA ASN A 50 -9.12 14.64 9.77
C ASN A 50 -8.94 15.22 8.36
N GLY A 51 -8.80 16.53 8.29
CA GLY A 51 -8.52 17.25 7.04
C GLY A 51 -7.04 17.50 6.76
N THR A 52 -6.14 17.09 7.67
CA THR A 52 -4.70 17.37 7.56
C THR A 52 -3.94 16.16 7.07
N PRO A 53 -3.30 16.22 5.88
CA PRO A 53 -2.46 15.14 5.38
C PRO A 53 -1.32 14.80 6.35
N PHE A 54 -1.00 13.50 6.47
CA PHE A 54 0.04 12.96 7.35
C PHE A 54 -0.17 13.19 8.86
N ALA A 55 -1.37 13.60 9.29
CA ALA A 55 -1.74 13.57 10.70
C ALA A 55 -2.20 12.15 11.08
N HIS A 56 -1.98 11.79 12.36
CA HIS A 56 -2.37 10.49 12.92
C HIS A 56 -1.88 9.28 12.09
N LEU A 57 -0.55 9.24 11.87
CA LEU A 57 0.07 8.14 11.12
C LEU A 57 -0.12 6.81 11.83
N GLY A 58 -0.74 5.87 11.15
CA GLY A 58 -0.81 4.46 11.54
C GLY A 58 0.28 3.63 10.90
N GLY A 59 0.38 2.37 11.31
CA GLY A 59 1.27 1.38 10.69
C GLY A 59 0.52 0.46 9.76
N MET A 60 1.10 0.16 8.61
CA MET A 60 0.53 -0.78 7.65
C MET A 60 1.51 -1.85 7.21
N GLY A 61 0.97 -3.02 6.86
CA GLY A 61 1.69 -4.12 6.25
C GLY A 61 0.92 -4.70 5.07
N SER A 62 1.62 -5.20 4.06
CA SER A 62 0.96 -5.80 2.90
C SER A 62 1.75 -6.97 2.31
N VAL A 63 1.00 -7.85 1.63
CA VAL A 63 1.53 -8.87 0.72
C VAL A 63 1.03 -8.54 -0.68
N LEU A 64 1.91 -8.68 -1.66
CA LEU A 64 1.58 -8.35 -3.04
C LEU A 64 2.07 -9.41 -4.02
N LEU A 65 1.30 -9.60 -5.08
CA LEU A 65 1.60 -10.42 -6.22
C LEU A 65 1.45 -9.55 -7.48
N ARG A 66 2.48 -9.50 -8.30
CA ARG A 66 2.47 -8.71 -9.53
C ARG A 66 2.64 -9.61 -10.74
N ARG A 67 1.80 -9.44 -11.75
CA ARG A 67 1.93 -10.10 -13.05
C ARG A 67 2.41 -9.08 -14.08
N ILE A 68 3.58 -9.34 -14.64
CA ILE A 68 4.23 -8.48 -15.63
C ILE A 68 3.78 -8.92 -17.03
N PHE A 69 3.16 -8.02 -17.79
CA PHE A 69 2.80 -8.24 -19.19
C PHE A 69 3.96 -7.85 -20.11
N ASN A 70 4.55 -6.69 -19.83
CA ASN A 70 5.70 -6.15 -20.54
C ASN A 70 6.50 -5.21 -19.59
N PRO A 71 7.68 -4.72 -19.98
CA PRO A 71 8.51 -3.85 -19.14
C PRO A 71 7.81 -2.55 -18.66
N ARG A 72 6.69 -2.18 -19.28
CA ARG A 72 5.96 -0.96 -18.94
C ARG A 72 4.62 -1.20 -18.25
N MET A 73 4.07 -2.42 -18.32
CA MET A 73 2.71 -2.70 -17.83
C MET A 73 2.68 -3.95 -16.97
N CYS A 74 2.03 -3.84 -15.82
CA CYS A 74 1.75 -4.98 -14.95
C CYS A 74 0.43 -4.79 -14.20
N ILE A 75 -0.12 -5.89 -13.71
CA ILE A 75 -1.20 -5.92 -12.73
C ILE A 75 -0.63 -6.36 -11.39
N LYS A 76 -0.99 -5.66 -10.33
CA LYS A 76 -0.67 -5.97 -8.95
C LYS A 76 -1.95 -6.34 -8.22
N ALA A 77 -1.98 -7.51 -7.59
CA ALA A 77 -2.93 -7.85 -6.55
C ALA A 77 -2.26 -7.63 -5.19
N ASN A 78 -2.98 -7.07 -4.24
CA ASN A 78 -2.47 -6.85 -2.89
C ASN A 78 -3.51 -7.17 -1.84
N ILE A 79 -3.02 -7.60 -0.68
CA ILE A 79 -3.76 -7.66 0.57
C ILE A 79 -2.95 -6.82 1.56
N ALA A 80 -3.58 -5.81 2.14
CA ALA A 80 -2.95 -4.92 3.10
C ALA A 80 -3.78 -4.82 4.37
N MET A 81 -3.10 -4.70 5.50
CA MET A 81 -3.71 -4.35 6.78
C MET A 81 -3.08 -3.06 7.27
N GLY A 82 -3.90 -2.16 7.76
CA GLY A 82 -3.49 -0.87 8.29
C GLY A 82 -4.29 -0.49 9.52
N HIS A 83 -3.89 0.60 10.16
CA HIS A 83 -4.54 1.14 11.33
C HIS A 83 -4.74 2.64 11.17
N ILE A 84 -5.98 3.05 10.95
CA ILE A 84 -6.34 4.46 10.83
C ILE A 84 -6.93 5.00 12.12
N SER A 85 -6.63 6.26 12.41
CA SER A 85 -7.22 7.01 13.49
C SER A 85 -7.43 8.47 13.09
N GLY A 86 -8.33 9.13 13.76
CA GLY A 86 -8.61 10.54 13.53
C GLY A 86 -9.33 11.16 14.73
N THR A 87 -9.32 12.48 14.78
CA THR A 87 -10.06 13.25 15.76
C THR A 87 -10.71 14.44 15.08
N SER A 88 -11.93 14.74 15.50
CA SER A 88 -12.67 15.92 15.05
C SER A 88 -12.32 17.19 15.81
N GLU A 89 -11.17 17.26 16.46
CA GLU A 89 -10.73 18.44 17.19
C GLU A 89 -10.73 19.67 16.26
N GLY A 90 -11.50 20.69 16.66
CA GLY A 90 -11.65 21.90 15.86
C GLY A 90 -12.66 21.82 14.71
N VAL A 91 -13.29 20.67 14.49
CA VAL A 91 -14.42 20.51 13.56
C VAL A 91 -15.72 20.71 14.32
N PHE A 92 -16.57 21.60 13.80
CA PHE A 92 -17.88 21.88 14.41
C PHE A 92 -18.87 20.76 14.06
N ILE A 93 -19.39 20.04 15.07
CA ILE A 93 -20.43 19.05 14.92
C ILE A 93 -21.75 19.67 15.37
N PRO A 94 -22.77 19.82 14.52
CA PRO A 94 -24.06 20.32 14.94
C PRO A 94 -24.68 19.39 15.99
N THR A 95 -25.18 19.96 17.10
CA THR A 95 -25.81 19.21 18.19
C THR A 95 -27.20 18.68 17.79
N ASP A 96 -27.78 19.20 16.71
CA ASP A 96 -29.09 18.80 16.19
C ASP A 96 -28.93 18.32 14.75
N PRO A 97 -29.22 17.03 14.43
CA PRO A 97 -29.11 16.49 13.09
C PRO A 97 -30.02 17.17 12.06
N ASN A 98 -31.00 17.98 12.50
CA ASN A 98 -31.87 18.76 11.63
C ASN A 98 -31.50 20.25 11.54
N SER A 99 -30.47 20.70 12.23
CA SER A 99 -30.05 22.09 12.23
C SER A 99 -28.98 22.33 11.17
N ALA A 100 -29.38 22.92 10.06
CA ALA A 100 -28.48 23.33 8.97
C ALA A 100 -27.63 24.57 9.32
N THR A 101 -27.70 25.08 10.54
CA THR A 101 -26.95 26.26 10.97
C THR A 101 -26.09 25.97 12.20
N PRO A 102 -24.81 26.37 12.20
CA PRO A 102 -23.88 26.11 13.31
C PRO A 102 -24.07 27.10 14.47
N GLU A 103 -25.28 27.52 14.78
CA GLU A 103 -25.52 28.43 15.88
C GLU A 103 -25.74 27.69 17.20
N GLY A 104 -24.72 27.68 18.05
CA GLY A 104 -24.84 27.41 19.46
C GLY A 104 -24.54 25.99 19.97
N GLY A 105 -24.03 25.10 19.15
CA GLY A 105 -23.61 23.77 19.60
C GLY A 105 -22.25 23.81 20.32
N THR A 106 -22.12 23.10 21.45
CA THR A 106 -20.82 22.83 22.07
C THR A 106 -20.03 21.90 21.13
N PRO A 107 -18.77 22.22 20.78
CA PRO A 107 -17.96 21.35 19.98
C PRO A 107 -17.75 20.01 20.72
N THR A 108 -18.28 18.94 20.18
CA THR A 108 -18.08 17.60 20.73
C THR A 108 -16.87 16.99 20.05
N MET A 109 -15.83 16.70 20.82
CA MET A 109 -14.65 16.00 20.30
C MET A 109 -15.02 14.52 20.10
N VAL A 110 -14.92 14.05 18.87
CA VAL A 110 -15.08 12.65 18.51
C VAL A 110 -13.75 12.13 18.01
N SER A 111 -13.31 11.00 18.52
CA SER A 111 -12.12 10.31 18.06
C SER A 111 -12.47 8.87 17.64
N PHE A 112 -11.87 8.41 16.57
CA PHE A 112 -12.01 7.04 16.13
C PHE A 112 -10.64 6.38 15.92
N SER A 113 -10.62 5.07 16.02
CA SER A 113 -9.44 4.23 15.81
C SER A 113 -9.90 2.88 15.28
N ARG A 114 -9.50 2.53 14.06
CA ARG A 114 -9.97 1.31 13.39
C ARG A 114 -8.85 0.61 12.63
N ASN A 115 -8.96 -0.71 12.56
CA ASN A 115 -8.13 -1.51 11.69
C ASN A 115 -8.80 -1.63 10.31
N LEU A 116 -8.00 -1.51 9.26
CA LEU A 116 -8.43 -1.69 7.88
C LEU A 116 -7.84 -2.97 7.31
N LEU A 117 -8.65 -3.73 6.60
CA LEU A 117 -8.23 -4.78 5.69
C LEU A 117 -8.58 -4.35 4.27
N ASP A 118 -7.59 -4.23 3.41
CA ASP A 118 -7.70 -3.82 2.02
C ASP A 118 -7.30 -4.97 1.10
N VAL A 119 -8.17 -5.34 0.18
CA VAL A 119 -7.91 -6.37 -0.83
C VAL A 119 -8.23 -5.78 -2.20
N GLY A 120 -7.25 -5.74 -3.09
CA GLY A 120 -7.47 -5.09 -4.38
C GLY A 120 -6.57 -5.55 -5.50
N ALA A 121 -6.93 -5.11 -6.70
CA ALA A 121 -6.15 -5.26 -7.91
C ALA A 121 -5.91 -3.89 -8.55
N GLN A 122 -4.67 -3.66 -8.97
CA GLN A 122 -4.23 -2.38 -9.50
C GLN A 122 -3.43 -2.59 -10.78
N PHE A 123 -3.73 -1.80 -11.79
CA PHE A 123 -2.93 -1.70 -13.00
C PHE A 123 -1.81 -0.70 -12.76
N GLU A 124 -0.58 -1.07 -13.08
CA GLU A 124 0.59 -0.23 -12.95
C GLU A 124 1.21 0.05 -14.33
N MET A 125 1.51 1.30 -14.59
CA MET A 125 2.15 1.76 -15.82
C MET A 125 3.50 2.39 -15.50
N ASN A 126 4.59 1.73 -15.89
CA ASN A 126 5.94 2.23 -15.75
C ASN A 126 6.23 3.26 -16.85
N PHE A 127 6.76 4.42 -16.48
CA PHE A 127 7.13 5.46 -17.47
C PHE A 127 8.32 5.05 -18.33
N TRP A 128 9.24 4.26 -17.77
CA TRP A 128 10.35 3.67 -18.51
C TRP A 128 10.27 2.15 -18.51
N GLY A 129 10.90 1.52 -19.50
CA GLY A 129 11.04 0.08 -19.51
C GLY A 129 11.82 -0.39 -18.29
N TYR A 130 11.17 -1.20 -17.44
CA TYR A 130 11.74 -1.66 -16.17
C TYR A 130 12.44 -3.01 -16.34
N GLY A 131 13.67 -3.12 -15.86
CA GLY A 131 14.44 -4.35 -15.96
C GLY A 131 15.86 -4.21 -15.46
N SER A 132 16.72 -5.20 -15.76
CA SER A 132 18.14 -5.22 -15.30
C SER A 132 19.00 -4.10 -15.86
N GLY A 133 18.52 -3.37 -16.85
CA GLY A 133 19.26 -2.26 -17.48
C GLY A 133 20.38 -2.70 -18.43
N GLU A 134 20.53 -4.00 -18.65
CA GLU A 134 21.52 -4.57 -19.54
C GLU A 134 20.84 -5.07 -20.82
N GLY A 135 21.49 -4.87 -21.97
CA GLY A 135 21.06 -5.41 -23.24
C GLY A 135 20.38 -4.44 -24.19
N TYR A 136 20.12 -4.91 -25.38
CA TYR A 136 19.59 -4.19 -26.55
C TYR A 136 18.22 -3.51 -26.31
N LYS A 137 17.47 -3.90 -25.28
CA LYS A 137 16.10 -3.40 -25.01
C LYS A 137 16.03 -2.06 -24.27
N GLY A 138 17.14 -1.52 -23.78
CA GLY A 138 17.18 -0.23 -23.12
C GLY A 138 16.37 -0.15 -21.82
N ASN A 139 16.16 -1.26 -21.12
CA ASN A 139 15.49 -1.29 -19.83
C ASN A 139 16.31 -0.56 -18.77
N ARG A 140 15.62 0.14 -17.87
CA ARG A 140 16.25 0.86 -16.76
C ARG A 140 16.04 0.12 -15.44
N ARG A 141 17.01 0.22 -14.55
CA ARG A 141 16.91 -0.34 -13.18
C ARG A 141 15.98 0.44 -12.28
N ILE A 142 15.72 1.70 -12.62
CA ILE A 142 14.79 2.57 -11.89
C ILE A 142 13.68 3.01 -12.83
N THR A 143 12.46 3.03 -12.34
CA THR A 143 11.33 3.58 -13.08
C THR A 143 10.30 4.16 -12.12
N PRO A 144 9.85 5.39 -12.32
CA PRO A 144 8.61 5.85 -11.74
C PRO A 144 7.44 5.17 -12.45
N TYR A 145 6.34 5.02 -11.73
CA TYR A 145 5.11 4.44 -12.26
C TYR A 145 3.88 5.13 -11.68
N ALA A 146 2.80 5.07 -12.42
CA ALA A 146 1.48 5.42 -11.96
C ALA A 146 0.64 4.14 -11.83
N LEU A 147 -0.32 4.16 -10.93
CA LEU A 147 -1.24 3.05 -10.71
C LEU A 147 -2.67 3.54 -10.49
N ALA A 148 -3.60 2.71 -10.93
CA ALA A 148 -5.01 2.85 -10.64
C ALA A 148 -5.65 1.47 -10.58
N GLY A 149 -6.72 1.32 -9.80
CA GLY A 149 -7.35 0.02 -9.66
C GLY A 149 -8.69 0.05 -8.95
N ALA A 150 -9.09 -1.13 -8.47
CA ALA A 150 -10.27 -1.30 -7.66
C ALA A 150 -9.99 -2.31 -6.55
N GLY A 151 -10.67 -2.15 -5.45
CA GLY A 151 -10.54 -3.02 -4.29
C GLY A 151 -11.74 -2.98 -3.37
N LEU A 152 -11.64 -3.75 -2.32
CA LEU A 152 -12.58 -3.81 -1.22
C LEU A 152 -11.83 -3.48 0.07
N THR A 153 -12.35 -2.55 0.83
CA THR A 153 -11.84 -2.17 2.15
C THR A 153 -12.84 -2.60 3.19
N VAL A 154 -12.36 -3.24 4.25
CA VAL A 154 -13.15 -3.63 5.41
C VAL A 154 -12.57 -2.94 6.63
N GLY A 155 -13.39 -2.08 7.25
CA GLY A 155 -13.08 -1.44 8.53
C GLY A 155 -13.54 -2.32 9.69
N MET A 156 -12.65 -2.60 10.65
CA MET A 156 -12.91 -3.48 11.79
C MET A 156 -12.41 -2.86 13.09
N GLY A 157 -13.10 -3.17 14.20
CA GLY A 157 -12.69 -2.71 15.54
C GLY A 157 -13.14 -1.28 15.86
N GLY A 158 -12.57 -0.71 16.91
CA GLY A 158 -12.98 0.62 17.42
C GLY A 158 -14.31 0.64 18.17
N GLY A 159 -14.91 -0.53 18.43
CA GLY A 159 -16.22 -0.65 19.09
C GLY A 159 -17.41 -0.39 18.16
N ALA A 160 -17.20 0.07 16.94
CA ALA A 160 -18.22 0.27 15.92
C ALA A 160 -18.45 -1.01 15.09
N SER A 161 -19.59 -1.08 14.41
CA SER A 161 -19.91 -2.16 13.48
C SER A 161 -18.88 -2.24 12.36
N SER A 162 -18.57 -3.47 11.90
CA SER A 162 -17.71 -3.64 10.73
C SER A 162 -18.39 -3.08 9.49
N CYS A 163 -17.66 -2.30 8.71
CA CYS A 163 -18.13 -1.76 7.43
C CYS A 163 -17.28 -2.30 6.28
N ALA A 164 -17.92 -2.49 5.13
CA ALA A 164 -17.24 -2.90 3.90
C ALA A 164 -17.56 -1.92 2.79
N ALA A 165 -16.54 -1.42 2.11
CA ALA A 165 -16.67 -0.44 1.06
C ALA A 165 -15.85 -0.82 -0.17
N LEU A 166 -16.34 -0.49 -1.36
CA LEU A 166 -15.51 -0.49 -2.54
C LEU A 166 -14.51 0.67 -2.45
N CYS A 167 -13.29 0.45 -2.90
CA CYS A 167 -12.27 1.49 -2.95
C CYS A 167 -11.64 1.59 -4.35
N LEU A 168 -11.26 2.80 -4.71
CA LEU A 168 -10.54 3.14 -5.92
C LEU A 168 -9.14 3.62 -5.53
N PRO A 169 -8.12 2.76 -5.53
CA PRO A 169 -6.74 3.16 -5.33
C PRO A 169 -6.20 3.88 -6.57
N ILE A 170 -5.64 5.06 -6.36
CA ILE A 170 -4.88 5.82 -7.36
C ILE A 170 -3.58 6.25 -6.71
N GLY A 171 -2.46 6.12 -7.42
CA GLY A 171 -1.18 6.47 -6.82
C GLY A 171 -0.02 6.51 -7.80
N ILE A 172 1.11 6.82 -7.21
CA ILE A 172 2.40 6.88 -7.88
C ILE A 172 3.44 6.14 -7.07
N GLY A 173 4.49 5.73 -7.72
CA GLY A 173 5.61 5.10 -7.02
C GLY A 173 6.87 5.07 -7.86
N VAL A 174 7.91 4.56 -7.25
CA VAL A 174 9.20 4.32 -7.89
C VAL A 174 9.63 2.90 -7.59
N LYS A 175 10.07 2.20 -8.62
CA LYS A 175 10.67 0.86 -8.52
C LYS A 175 12.16 0.93 -8.79
N TYR A 176 12.93 0.21 -8.00
CA TYR A 176 14.36 0.06 -8.17
C TYR A 176 14.77 -1.41 -8.16
N LYS A 177 15.47 -1.85 -9.20
CA LYS A 177 15.97 -3.22 -9.31
C LYS A 177 17.32 -3.32 -8.60
N VAL A 178 17.31 -3.86 -7.39
CA VAL A 178 18.49 -4.01 -6.53
C VAL A 178 19.40 -5.08 -7.10
N ARG A 179 18.84 -6.23 -7.47
CA ARG A 179 19.54 -7.36 -8.09
C ARG A 179 18.69 -7.94 -9.22
N LYS A 180 19.24 -8.94 -9.95
CA LYS A 180 18.53 -9.58 -11.09
C LYS A 180 17.10 -10.03 -10.78
N ARG A 181 16.83 -10.39 -9.52
CA ARG A 181 15.52 -10.90 -9.08
C ARG A 181 14.91 -10.14 -7.90
N LEU A 182 15.60 -9.14 -7.37
CA LEU A 182 15.16 -8.42 -6.18
C LEU A 182 14.83 -6.97 -6.54
N ASN A 183 13.62 -6.57 -6.22
CA ASN A 183 13.10 -5.23 -6.50
C ASN A 183 12.70 -4.54 -5.20
N LEU A 184 13.02 -3.26 -5.09
CA LEU A 184 12.57 -2.35 -4.05
C LEU A 184 11.56 -1.39 -4.66
N GLY A 185 10.47 -1.13 -3.97
CA GLY A 185 9.45 -0.18 -4.40
C GLY A 185 9.09 0.79 -3.30
N LEU A 186 8.95 2.05 -3.63
CA LEU A 186 8.31 3.06 -2.80
C LEU A 186 7.04 3.50 -3.50
N GLU A 187 5.91 3.44 -2.82
CA GLU A 187 4.60 3.68 -3.38
C GLU A 187 3.77 4.57 -2.45
N TRP A 188 3.13 5.55 -3.02
CA TRP A 188 2.14 6.37 -2.35
C TRP A 188 0.81 6.26 -3.08
N THR A 189 -0.23 5.84 -2.36
CA THR A 189 -1.58 5.64 -2.91
C THR A 189 -2.62 6.33 -2.07
N MET A 190 -3.54 7.01 -2.74
CA MET A 190 -4.81 7.47 -2.18
C MET A 190 -5.90 6.48 -2.54
N ARG A 191 -6.74 6.15 -1.58
CA ARG A 191 -7.86 5.21 -1.72
C ARG A 191 -9.15 5.93 -1.43
N PHE A 192 -9.92 6.14 -2.49
CA PHE A 192 -11.24 6.76 -2.41
C PHE A 192 -12.27 5.68 -2.18
N THR A 193 -13.02 5.76 -1.09
CA THR A 193 -14.03 4.76 -0.75
C THR A 193 -15.42 5.20 -1.17
N THR A 194 -16.33 4.23 -1.27
CA THR A 194 -17.76 4.50 -1.53
C THR A 194 -18.57 4.65 -0.26
N SER A 195 -17.98 4.37 0.91
CA SER A 195 -18.63 4.45 2.22
C SER A 195 -18.17 5.68 2.98
N ASP A 196 -19.01 6.11 3.89
CA ASP A 196 -18.86 7.19 4.83
C ASP A 196 -18.89 6.66 6.27
N GLU A 197 -18.59 5.38 6.44
CA GLU A 197 -18.69 4.69 7.73
C GLU A 197 -17.32 4.27 8.28
N LEU A 198 -16.22 4.69 7.62
CA LEU A 198 -14.88 4.34 8.08
C LEU A 198 -14.51 5.07 9.37
N ASP A 199 -15.10 6.24 9.61
CA ASP A 199 -14.91 7.07 10.81
C ASP A 199 -15.98 6.85 11.89
N ALA A 200 -16.87 5.85 11.74
CA ALA A 200 -17.90 5.53 12.74
C ALA A 200 -17.26 5.17 14.08
N THR A 201 -17.82 5.73 15.16
CA THR A 201 -17.39 5.49 16.53
C THR A 201 -18.17 4.38 17.21
N ALA A 202 -17.69 3.90 18.38
CA ALA A 202 -18.39 2.91 19.21
C ALA A 202 -19.77 3.35 19.66
N GLU A 203 -20.01 4.64 19.76
CA GLU A 203 -21.30 5.21 20.17
C GLU A 203 -22.30 5.30 19.02
N GLY A 204 -21.95 4.81 17.82
CA GLY A 204 -22.78 4.86 16.62
C GLY A 204 -22.90 6.27 16.04
N THR A 205 -22.11 7.20 16.52
CA THR A 205 -22.04 8.56 15.98
C THR A 205 -21.28 8.50 14.65
N GLN A 206 -21.97 8.74 13.56
CA GLN A 206 -21.35 8.95 12.26
C GLN A 206 -21.04 10.43 12.11
N LEU A 207 -19.81 10.73 11.71
CA LEU A 207 -19.41 12.08 11.31
C LEU A 207 -19.80 12.28 9.84
N SER A 208 -21.10 12.19 9.54
CA SER A 208 -21.59 12.41 8.20
C SER A 208 -21.89 13.89 7.97
N ALA A 209 -21.21 14.48 7.00
CA ALA A 209 -21.42 15.84 6.56
C ALA A 209 -21.40 16.91 7.70
N PRO A 210 -20.27 17.09 8.44
CA PRO A 210 -20.21 18.01 9.58
C PRO A 210 -20.50 19.46 9.19
N TYR A 211 -20.42 19.80 7.90
CA TYR A 211 -20.79 21.11 7.34
C TYR A 211 -22.16 21.15 6.67
N GLY A 212 -23.00 20.11 6.82
CA GLY A 212 -24.33 20.04 6.23
C GLY A 212 -24.33 19.94 4.70
N ILE A 213 -23.21 19.58 4.09
CA ILE A 213 -23.08 19.43 2.64
C ILE A 213 -23.18 17.94 2.28
N GLU A 214 -24.37 17.47 1.98
CA GLU A 214 -24.57 16.14 1.40
C GLU A 214 -24.16 16.15 -0.08
N SER A 215 -23.35 15.19 -0.50
CA SER A 215 -23.00 15.01 -1.89
C SER A 215 -23.23 13.57 -2.35
N SER A 216 -23.76 13.43 -3.56
CA SER A 216 -23.90 12.15 -4.24
C SER A 216 -22.60 11.78 -4.96
N GLY A 217 -22.17 10.53 -4.85
CA GLY A 217 -20.99 9.99 -5.53
C GLY A 217 -19.75 9.88 -4.63
N LEU A 218 -18.57 9.99 -5.21
CA LEU A 218 -17.26 9.86 -4.52
C LEU A 218 -16.79 11.16 -3.84
N LYS A 219 -17.53 12.24 -3.97
CA LYS A 219 -17.20 13.53 -3.36
C LYS A 219 -17.72 13.52 -1.92
N ASN A 220 -16.95 13.98 -0.96
CA ASN A 220 -17.25 13.94 0.48
C ASN A 220 -17.36 12.52 1.08
N LYS A 221 -16.66 11.54 0.52
CA LYS A 221 -16.56 10.21 1.09
C LYS A 221 -15.20 10.02 1.74
N ASP A 222 -15.15 9.08 2.68
CA ASP A 222 -13.92 8.74 3.37
C ASP A 222 -12.83 8.34 2.40
N CYS A 223 -11.66 8.87 2.61
CA CYS A 223 -10.48 8.40 1.90
C CYS A 223 -9.32 8.14 2.89
N TYR A 224 -8.42 7.28 2.51
CA TYR A 224 -7.22 7.00 3.26
C TYR A 224 -6.04 6.82 2.32
N SER A 225 -4.86 6.96 2.87
CA SER A 225 -3.63 6.93 2.11
C SER A 225 -2.69 5.87 2.66
N PHE A 226 -1.96 5.19 1.76
CA PHE A 226 -0.84 4.32 2.11
C PHE A 226 0.45 4.86 1.51
N LEU A 227 1.46 5.00 2.35
CA LEU A 227 2.85 5.21 1.93
C LEU A 227 3.63 3.94 2.29
N MET A 228 4.02 3.17 1.29
CA MET A 228 4.53 1.81 1.45
C MET A 228 5.93 1.65 0.83
N LEU A 229 6.84 1.06 1.59
CA LEU A 229 8.09 0.51 1.10
C LEU A 229 7.92 -0.99 0.90
N SER A 230 8.16 -1.50 -0.30
CA SER A 230 7.96 -2.90 -0.66
C SER A 230 9.24 -3.55 -1.15
N LEU A 231 9.40 -4.83 -0.82
CA LEU A 231 10.45 -5.69 -1.35
C LEU A 231 9.81 -6.86 -2.08
N THR A 232 10.16 -7.03 -3.37
CA THR A 232 9.60 -8.07 -4.21
C THR A 232 10.68 -8.92 -4.87
N TYR A 233 10.34 -10.17 -5.12
CA TYR A 233 11.20 -11.15 -5.75
C TYR A 233 10.57 -11.67 -7.03
N ASP A 234 11.37 -11.68 -8.11
CA ASP A 234 10.92 -12.15 -9.42
C ASP A 234 10.85 -13.68 -9.45
N ILE A 235 9.68 -14.19 -9.80
CA ILE A 235 9.36 -15.62 -9.97
C ILE A 235 8.87 -15.88 -11.38
N SER A 236 8.76 -17.16 -11.76
CA SER A 236 8.24 -17.59 -13.07
C SER A 236 9.04 -17.07 -14.28
N PRO A 237 10.23 -17.64 -14.55
CA PRO A 237 11.04 -17.26 -15.70
C PRO A 237 10.29 -17.53 -17.00
N LYS A 238 10.40 -16.60 -17.95
CA LYS A 238 9.87 -16.76 -19.29
C LYS A 238 10.80 -17.67 -20.11
N LEU A 239 10.38 -18.90 -20.32
CA LEU A 239 11.10 -19.80 -21.22
C LEU A 239 10.99 -19.27 -22.66
N ARG A 240 12.12 -18.88 -23.25
CA ARG A 240 12.19 -18.62 -24.69
C ARG A 240 12.12 -19.96 -25.40
N ARG A 241 11.01 -20.25 -26.08
CA ARG A 241 10.99 -21.30 -27.06
C ARG A 241 11.79 -20.82 -28.27
N CYS A 242 12.92 -21.47 -28.55
CA CYS A 242 13.54 -21.36 -29.87
C CYS A 242 12.58 -22.02 -30.84
N ASN A 243 11.95 -21.27 -31.72
CA ASN A 243 11.31 -21.83 -32.88
C ASN A 243 12.44 -22.26 -33.80
N ASN A 244 12.61 -23.60 -33.98
CA ASN A 244 13.28 -24.19 -35.12
C ASN A 244 12.38 -24.04 -36.33
#